data_9c6d9c724dd9904e825f3005c454d5f5
#
_entry.id   9c6d9c724dd9904e825f3005c454d5f5
#
_cell.length_a   1.000
_cell.length_b   1.000
_cell.length_c   1.000
_cell.angle_alpha   90.00
_cell.angle_beta   90.00
_cell.angle_gamma   90.00
#
_symmetry.space_group_name_H-M   'P 1'
#
loop_
_entity.id
_entity.type
_entity.pdbx_description
1 polymer ?
#
loop_
_entity_poly.entity_id
_entity_poly.type
_entity_poly.pdbx_seq_one_letter_code
_entity_poly.pdbx_strand_id
1 'polypeptide(L)'
;MLQPILTLPSGTELKGGSPGSAVKSLTLHTAVNAGQEFTIGSAFSDYIEAEIWADPGGSLQITAGDALTYYRQDDAGSRTKVGVFYAEKPTRTKRNSYKVTAYDTISKLDADFSGWLHANQAQFPKTIWQLVQLACQRAGVALASSSLPINGSYSVQAFYADDLTCRQIISWAAEAAGCYAHMNADGKLQFLTYTDKRSTVKITPDGASNSTAYYADSLSYEDYTVKAIEKVQIRQSDSDVGVIYPDSTTATNTYAVQGNLLLTTGTEANLKSVVQNLYNVLKNVTYTPCKVSVPSSSGLACGQIVHVKDARGREFDTYLMSATISSGKASFESVGSASQESSSAVNSQSYKNLTGKMLEIKTSVDGLEVKASDLTGKYTDLKATVDGLSSEVKKDTKITGGGNLILGSESFKSATYVGIDSSVVYGDDGSATITNANTNRYFICNTAGARITKGVTLCLSVMYKPISGTDGLCLSLTFDGDNGTSYYSSIKAENQLEIKQTDGWVLRYGTWTPSNTGILKTVELGCGSIRAGLGGNYTNKFALLHPMLQYLSLIHI
;
A
#
# COMPACT_ATOMS: atom_id res chain seq x y z
N MET A 1 -35.10 3.01 16.07
CA MET A 1 -33.89 3.57 15.37
C MET A 1 -32.68 3.21 16.22
N LEU A 2 -31.53 2.79 15.61
CA LEU A 2 -30.37 2.44 16.41
C LEU A 2 -29.64 3.71 16.88
N GLN A 3 -29.51 3.87 18.18
CA GLN A 3 -28.83 4.99 18.82
C GLN A 3 -27.32 4.71 18.86
N PRO A 4 -26.45 5.56 18.29
CA PRO A 4 -25.00 5.41 18.43
C PRO A 4 -24.54 5.89 19.81
N ILE A 5 -23.61 5.13 20.41
CA ILE A 5 -22.96 5.48 21.67
C ILE A 5 -21.45 5.29 21.47
N LEU A 6 -20.68 6.33 21.75
CA LEU A 6 -19.22 6.28 21.81
C LEU A 6 -18.78 6.36 23.27
N THR A 7 -18.11 5.33 23.76
CA THR A 7 -17.49 5.32 25.09
C THR A 7 -16.03 5.73 24.95
N LEU A 8 -15.64 6.78 25.66
CA LEU A 8 -14.28 7.31 25.70
C LEU A 8 -13.37 6.48 26.63
N PRO A 9 -12.03 6.63 26.58
CA PRO A 9 -11.12 5.99 27.53
C PRO A 9 -11.40 6.34 29.00
N SER A 10 -11.96 7.52 29.27
CA SER A 10 -12.41 7.96 30.60
C SER A 10 -13.64 7.20 31.13
N GLY A 11 -14.29 6.38 30.29
CA GLY A 11 -15.60 5.78 30.58
C GLY A 11 -16.79 6.70 30.28
N THR A 12 -16.57 7.93 29.87
CA THR A 12 -17.66 8.86 29.48
C THR A 12 -18.36 8.37 28.22
N GLU A 13 -19.68 8.36 28.20
CA GLU A 13 -20.50 8.00 27.05
C GLU A 13 -21.01 9.24 26.32
N LEU A 14 -20.71 9.33 25.03
CA LEU A 14 -21.30 10.31 24.11
C LEU A 14 -22.43 9.61 23.33
N LYS A 15 -23.66 10.06 23.53
CA LYS A 15 -24.86 9.45 22.92
C LYS A 15 -25.35 10.27 21.75
N GLY A 16 -25.98 9.61 20.79
CA GLY A 16 -26.64 10.22 19.64
C GLY A 16 -28.13 9.84 19.56
N GLY A 17 -28.80 10.17 18.48
CA GLY A 17 -30.14 9.73 18.16
C GLY A 17 -31.29 10.60 18.72
N SER A 18 -31.03 11.62 19.53
CA SER A 18 -32.03 12.55 20.05
C SER A 18 -31.61 14.00 19.83
N PRO A 19 -32.56 14.95 19.72
CA PRO A 19 -32.21 16.38 19.69
C PRO A 19 -31.39 16.76 20.93
N GLY A 20 -30.33 17.51 20.73
CA GLY A 20 -29.44 17.92 21.84
C GLY A 20 -28.35 16.91 22.20
N SER A 21 -28.34 15.72 21.61
CA SER A 21 -27.30 14.71 21.84
C SER A 21 -25.89 15.19 21.45
N ALA A 22 -24.86 14.67 22.15
CA ALA A 22 -23.46 14.98 21.88
C ALA A 22 -23.02 14.47 20.51
N VAL A 23 -23.44 13.27 20.09
CA VAL A 23 -23.18 12.73 18.76
C VAL A 23 -24.31 13.16 17.83
N LYS A 24 -24.00 14.08 16.91
CA LYS A 24 -24.95 14.59 15.91
C LYS A 24 -25.19 13.62 14.78
N SER A 25 -24.11 13.03 14.30
CA SER A 25 -24.11 11.97 13.30
C SER A 25 -22.98 11.02 13.55
N LEU A 26 -23.16 9.77 13.17
CA LEU A 26 -22.13 8.75 13.15
C LEU A 26 -22.35 7.84 11.97
N THR A 27 -21.32 7.66 11.18
CA THR A 27 -21.31 6.75 10.04
C THR A 27 -20.16 5.76 10.23
N LEU A 28 -20.46 4.47 10.11
CA LEU A 28 -19.47 3.39 10.05
C LEU A 28 -19.24 3.03 8.59
N HIS A 29 -17.98 2.94 8.21
CA HIS A 29 -17.51 2.40 6.95
C HIS A 29 -16.79 1.08 7.23
N THR A 30 -17.25 0.01 6.61
CA THR A 30 -16.72 -1.34 6.80
C THR A 30 -16.64 -2.06 5.47
N ALA A 31 -15.60 -2.86 5.26
CA ALA A 31 -15.46 -3.64 4.05
C ALA A 31 -14.62 -4.91 4.27
N VAL A 32 -15.01 -5.96 3.59
CA VAL A 32 -14.22 -7.19 3.43
C VAL A 32 -13.57 -7.25 2.05
N ASN A 33 -14.09 -6.48 1.10
CA ASN A 33 -13.50 -6.19 -0.19
C ASN A 33 -13.87 -4.76 -0.57
N ALA A 34 -12.91 -3.87 -0.63
CA ALA A 34 -13.09 -2.47 -1.04
C ALA A 34 -12.55 -2.19 -2.46
N GLY A 35 -12.12 -3.22 -3.20
CA GLY A 35 -11.71 -3.13 -4.61
C GLY A 35 -12.90 -3.02 -5.55
N GLN A 36 -12.63 -2.92 -6.85
CA GLN A 36 -13.66 -2.91 -7.91
C GLN A 36 -13.97 -4.33 -8.41
N GLU A 37 -13.15 -5.30 -8.06
CA GLU A 37 -13.29 -6.69 -8.44
C GLU A 37 -13.26 -7.60 -7.21
N PHE A 38 -13.69 -8.84 -7.36
CA PHE A 38 -13.56 -9.83 -6.31
C PHE A 38 -12.09 -10.10 -5.98
N THR A 39 -11.72 -9.92 -4.72
CA THR A 39 -10.36 -10.21 -4.23
C THR A 39 -10.41 -10.93 -2.88
N ILE A 40 -9.40 -11.79 -2.65
CA ILE A 40 -9.07 -12.33 -1.34
C ILE A 40 -7.85 -11.61 -0.76
N GLY A 41 -7.58 -11.78 0.52
CA GLY A 41 -6.42 -11.14 1.17
C GLY A 41 -6.66 -9.72 1.67
N SER A 42 -7.90 -9.23 1.61
CA SER A 42 -8.22 -7.90 2.13
C SER A 42 -7.96 -7.81 3.64
N ALA A 43 -7.36 -6.71 4.07
CA ALA A 43 -7.17 -6.30 5.46
C ALA A 43 -7.62 -4.83 5.60
N PHE A 44 -8.90 -4.60 5.32
CA PHE A 44 -9.51 -3.26 5.37
C PHE A 44 -9.64 -2.79 6.82
N SER A 45 -9.21 -1.56 7.11
CA SER A 45 -9.45 -0.93 8.40
C SER A 45 -10.81 -0.26 8.38
N ASP A 46 -11.75 -0.82 9.12
CA ASP A 46 -13.05 -0.18 9.34
C ASP A 46 -12.84 1.17 10.04
N TYR A 47 -13.69 2.13 9.72
CA TYR A 47 -13.60 3.43 10.35
C TYR A 47 -14.97 4.06 10.60
N ILE A 48 -15.00 4.93 11.61
CA ILE A 48 -16.16 5.75 11.91
C ILE A 48 -15.87 7.21 11.62
N GLU A 49 -16.87 7.92 11.10
CA GLU A 49 -16.92 9.36 11.03
C GLU A 49 -18.05 9.86 11.90
N ALA A 50 -17.73 10.71 12.87
CA ALA A 50 -18.72 11.28 13.77
C ALA A 50 -18.64 12.81 13.77
N GLU A 51 -19.81 13.47 13.79
CA GLU A 51 -19.91 14.88 14.16
C GLU A 51 -20.33 14.95 15.64
N ILE A 52 -19.46 15.55 16.45
CA ILE A 52 -19.64 15.64 17.90
C ILE A 52 -19.79 17.10 18.30
N TRP A 53 -20.80 17.36 19.11
CA TRP A 53 -21.05 18.66 19.70
C TRP A 53 -20.45 18.72 21.11
N ALA A 54 -19.61 19.73 21.38
CA ALA A 54 -19.11 20.03 22.72
C ALA A 54 -19.86 21.24 23.29
N ASP A 55 -20.17 21.19 24.56
CA ASP A 55 -20.85 22.30 25.26
C ASP A 55 -20.11 23.62 25.11
N PRO A 56 -20.82 24.77 25.04
CA PRO A 56 -20.18 26.08 25.02
C PRO A 56 -19.27 26.27 26.24
N GLY A 57 -17.97 26.46 25.98
CA GLY A 57 -16.95 26.55 27.04
C GLY A 57 -16.34 25.22 27.47
N GLY A 58 -16.84 24.08 27.00
CA GLY A 58 -16.24 22.76 27.14
C GLY A 58 -15.23 22.46 26.04
N SER A 59 -14.13 21.79 26.38
CA SER A 59 -13.24 21.19 25.40
C SER A 59 -13.76 19.82 24.99
N LEU A 60 -13.59 19.43 23.72
CA LEU A 60 -13.79 18.06 23.30
C LEU A 60 -12.77 17.18 24.03
N GLN A 61 -13.24 16.14 24.72
CA GLN A 61 -12.40 15.22 25.49
C GLN A 61 -11.91 14.03 24.64
N ILE A 62 -11.70 14.24 23.35
CA ILE A 62 -11.15 13.24 22.43
C ILE A 62 -9.86 13.80 21.88
N THR A 63 -8.80 13.02 21.99
CA THR A 63 -7.48 13.33 21.45
C THR A 63 -7.05 12.27 20.44
N ALA A 64 -6.03 12.57 19.64
CA ALA A 64 -5.47 11.60 18.70
C ALA A 64 -4.93 10.38 19.46
N GLY A 65 -5.28 9.19 18.98
CA GLY A 65 -4.91 7.91 19.58
C GLY A 65 -5.87 7.37 20.64
N ASP A 66 -6.89 8.14 21.05
CA ASP A 66 -7.89 7.65 22.01
C ASP A 66 -8.67 6.48 21.45
N ALA A 67 -8.80 5.42 22.27
CA ALA A 67 -9.60 4.24 21.94
C ALA A 67 -11.08 4.52 22.23
N LEU A 68 -11.89 4.66 21.19
CA LEU A 68 -13.32 4.87 21.25
C LEU A 68 -14.03 3.52 21.09
N THR A 69 -14.86 3.12 22.05
CA THR A 69 -15.71 1.92 21.89
C THR A 69 -17.06 2.34 21.34
N TYR A 70 -17.42 1.83 20.17
CA TYR A 70 -18.70 2.11 19.53
C TYR A 70 -19.72 1.03 19.84
N TYR A 71 -20.89 1.47 20.33
CA TYR A 71 -22.07 0.64 20.55
C TYR A 71 -23.25 1.18 19.74
N ARG A 72 -24.16 0.27 19.39
CA ARG A 72 -25.51 0.59 18.94
C ARG A 72 -26.51 0.15 19.99
N GLN A 73 -27.43 1.01 20.33
CA GLN A 73 -28.52 0.70 21.27
C GLN A 73 -29.86 0.75 20.53
N ASP A 74 -30.66 -0.28 20.68
CA ASP A 74 -32.03 -0.34 20.13
C ASP A 74 -33.03 0.41 21.02
N ASP A 75 -34.26 0.50 20.53
CA ASP A 75 -35.36 1.19 21.26
C ASP A 75 -35.76 0.45 22.55
N ALA A 76 -35.39 -0.82 22.71
CA ALA A 76 -35.58 -1.61 23.93
C ALA A 76 -34.43 -1.42 24.95
N GLY A 77 -33.39 -0.66 24.59
CA GLY A 77 -32.22 -0.41 25.44
C GLY A 77 -31.13 -1.47 25.35
N SER A 78 -31.29 -2.49 24.50
CA SER A 78 -30.27 -3.50 24.28
C SER A 78 -29.09 -2.92 23.51
N ARG A 79 -27.88 -3.20 23.97
CA ARG A 79 -26.62 -2.68 23.38
C ARG A 79 -25.86 -3.75 22.65
N THR A 80 -25.46 -3.45 21.43
CA THR A 80 -24.56 -4.26 20.63
C THR A 80 -23.24 -3.52 20.46
N LYS A 81 -22.15 -4.11 20.89
CA LYS A 81 -20.80 -3.59 20.65
C LYS A 81 -20.45 -3.78 19.16
N VAL A 82 -20.06 -2.70 18.50
CA VAL A 82 -19.69 -2.69 17.08
C VAL A 82 -18.19 -2.87 16.93
N GLY A 83 -17.38 -2.13 17.70
CA GLY A 83 -15.93 -2.20 17.60
C GLY A 83 -15.21 -1.22 18.52
N VAL A 84 -13.89 -1.28 18.45
CA VAL A 84 -12.97 -0.34 19.09
C VAL A 84 -12.22 0.41 18.01
N PHE A 85 -12.27 1.73 18.05
CA PHE A 85 -11.71 2.62 17.03
C PHE A 85 -10.76 3.63 17.66
N TYR A 86 -9.63 3.88 17.02
CA TYR A 86 -8.60 4.82 17.47
C TYR A 86 -8.77 6.15 16.74
N ALA A 87 -8.98 7.22 17.51
CA ALA A 87 -9.29 8.54 16.98
C ALA A 87 -8.08 9.18 16.30
N GLU A 88 -8.32 9.81 15.16
CA GLU A 88 -7.44 10.86 14.64
C GLU A 88 -7.61 12.13 15.45
N LYS A 89 -6.74 13.12 15.21
CA LYS A 89 -6.90 14.45 15.77
C LYS A 89 -8.23 15.06 15.32
N PRO A 90 -9.15 15.36 16.26
CA PRO A 90 -10.43 15.95 15.93
C PRO A 90 -10.27 17.31 15.24
N THR A 91 -11.09 17.54 14.21
CA THR A 91 -11.11 18.79 13.47
C THR A 91 -12.35 19.61 13.85
N ARG A 92 -12.13 20.87 14.30
CA ARG A 92 -13.26 21.76 14.58
C ARG A 92 -13.91 22.21 13.27
N THR A 93 -15.22 21.97 13.13
CA THR A 93 -16.01 22.35 11.94
C THR A 93 -16.80 23.64 12.17
N LYS A 94 -17.31 23.83 13.40
CA LYS A 94 -18.07 25.01 13.84
C LYS A 94 -17.67 25.34 15.29
N ARG A 95 -18.24 26.43 15.86
CA ARG A 95 -17.90 26.89 17.21
C ARG A 95 -17.87 25.77 18.26
N ASN A 96 -18.86 24.87 18.23
CA ASN A 96 -19.00 23.77 19.19
C ASN A 96 -19.12 22.40 18.50
N SER A 97 -18.81 22.28 17.22
CA SER A 97 -18.86 21.01 16.48
C SER A 97 -17.48 20.58 16.04
N TYR A 98 -17.22 19.28 16.17
CA TYR A 98 -15.98 18.64 15.78
C TYR A 98 -16.28 17.42 14.90
N LYS A 99 -15.51 17.28 13.83
CA LYS A 99 -15.44 16.03 13.08
C LYS A 99 -14.38 15.14 13.74
N VAL A 100 -14.79 13.91 14.08
CA VAL A 100 -13.93 12.86 14.62
C VAL A 100 -13.94 11.70 13.63
N THR A 101 -12.76 11.34 13.14
CA THR A 101 -12.55 10.13 12.37
C THR A 101 -11.76 9.16 13.25
N ALA A 102 -12.16 7.90 13.30
CA ALA A 102 -11.45 6.89 14.08
C ALA A 102 -11.43 5.54 13.34
N TYR A 103 -10.31 4.83 13.40
CA TYR A 103 -10.04 3.59 12.69
C TYR A 103 -9.94 2.42 13.64
N ASP A 104 -10.32 1.24 13.18
CA ASP A 104 -10.20 0.02 13.96
C ASP A 104 -8.74 -0.38 14.20
N THR A 105 -8.54 -1.46 14.92
CA THR A 105 -7.20 -1.92 15.33
C THR A 105 -6.34 -2.38 14.14
N ILE A 106 -6.91 -2.67 12.95
CA ILE A 106 -6.12 -2.96 11.74
C ILE A 106 -5.16 -1.82 11.41
N SER A 107 -5.53 -0.58 11.71
CA SER A 107 -4.68 0.58 11.50
C SER A 107 -3.30 0.48 12.18
N LYS A 108 -3.20 -0.23 13.30
CA LYS A 108 -1.92 -0.46 13.98
C LYS A 108 -0.99 -1.39 13.20
N LEU A 109 -1.53 -2.21 12.29
CA LEU A 109 -0.75 -3.10 11.44
C LEU A 109 0.07 -2.37 10.38
N ASP A 110 -0.07 -1.05 10.23
CA ASP A 110 0.80 -0.24 9.38
C ASP A 110 2.21 -0.04 9.96
N ALA A 111 2.47 -0.61 11.14
CA ALA A 111 3.79 -0.68 11.72
C ALA A 111 4.80 -1.39 10.79
N ASP A 112 6.04 -0.91 10.80
CA ASP A 112 7.14 -1.47 10.00
C ASP A 112 7.40 -2.94 10.33
N PHE A 113 7.55 -3.76 9.30
CA PHE A 113 7.99 -5.15 9.37
C PHE A 113 9.36 -5.37 8.71
N SER A 114 9.78 -4.49 7.79
CA SER A 114 11.04 -4.61 7.03
C SER A 114 12.24 -4.68 7.94
N GLY A 115 12.33 -3.82 8.94
CA GLY A 115 13.47 -3.80 9.86
C GLY A 115 13.65 -5.13 10.61
N TRP A 116 12.54 -5.78 11.00
CA TRP A 116 12.62 -7.12 11.58
C TRP A 116 13.02 -8.16 10.53
N LEU A 117 12.42 -8.10 9.35
CA LEU A 117 12.68 -9.05 8.27
C LEU A 117 14.17 -9.06 7.90
N HIS A 118 14.77 -7.90 7.73
CA HIS A 118 16.18 -7.77 7.36
C HIS A 118 17.12 -8.31 8.45
N ALA A 119 16.81 -8.04 9.71
CA ALA A 119 17.63 -8.46 10.84
C ALA A 119 17.52 -9.97 11.18
N ASN A 120 16.49 -10.67 10.67
CA ASN A 120 16.16 -12.03 11.11
C ASN A 120 16.08 -13.06 9.98
N GLN A 121 16.76 -12.83 8.87
CA GLN A 121 16.80 -13.74 7.71
C GLN A 121 17.18 -15.19 8.11
N ALA A 122 18.09 -15.35 9.07
CA ALA A 122 18.52 -16.66 9.56
C ALA A 122 17.44 -17.42 10.35
N GLN A 123 16.33 -16.79 10.72
CA GLN A 123 15.23 -17.45 11.42
C GLN A 123 14.22 -18.14 10.48
N PHE A 124 14.39 -17.98 9.17
CA PHE A 124 13.59 -18.71 8.20
C PHE A 124 14.12 -20.14 8.00
N PRO A 125 13.27 -21.11 7.60
CA PRO A 125 11.87 -20.91 7.22
C PRO A 125 10.93 -20.69 8.42
N LYS A 126 9.84 -19.93 8.18
CA LYS A 126 8.74 -19.75 9.14
C LYS A 126 7.41 -20.12 8.49
N THR A 127 6.47 -20.63 9.27
CA THR A 127 5.13 -20.86 8.73
C THR A 127 4.40 -19.53 8.51
N ILE A 128 3.41 -19.51 7.59
CA ILE A 128 2.56 -18.32 7.40
C ILE A 128 1.94 -17.91 8.74
N TRP A 129 1.44 -18.86 9.52
CA TRP A 129 0.85 -18.55 10.82
C TRP A 129 1.85 -17.93 11.82
N GLN A 130 3.09 -18.38 11.85
CA GLN A 130 4.13 -17.76 12.67
C GLN A 130 4.42 -16.32 12.25
N LEU A 131 4.38 -16.01 10.94
CA LEU A 131 4.54 -14.66 10.44
C LEU A 131 3.34 -13.77 10.82
N VAL A 132 2.12 -14.30 10.78
CA VAL A 132 0.91 -13.62 11.29
C VAL A 132 1.05 -13.28 12.76
N GLN A 133 1.42 -14.25 13.59
CA GLN A 133 1.61 -14.03 15.03
C GLN A 133 2.66 -12.95 15.30
N LEU A 134 3.76 -13.00 14.58
CA LEU A 134 4.86 -12.03 14.71
C LEU A 134 4.41 -10.63 14.28
N ALA A 135 3.73 -10.49 13.13
CA ALA A 135 3.21 -9.21 12.67
C ALA A 135 2.23 -8.60 13.68
N CYS A 136 1.31 -9.41 14.22
CA CYS A 136 0.39 -8.98 15.26
C CYS A 136 1.09 -8.59 16.56
N GLN A 137 2.10 -9.35 16.98
CA GLN A 137 2.89 -9.04 18.17
C GLN A 137 3.61 -7.69 18.03
N ARG A 138 4.23 -7.44 16.87
CA ARG A 138 4.95 -6.20 16.61
C ARG A 138 4.03 -4.97 16.57
N ALA A 139 2.84 -5.14 16.01
CA ALA A 139 1.84 -4.09 15.92
C ALA A 139 1.00 -3.92 17.21
N GLY A 140 1.18 -4.78 18.21
CA GLY A 140 0.36 -4.78 19.42
C GLY A 140 -1.11 -5.13 19.16
N VAL A 141 -1.37 -6.02 18.20
CA VAL A 141 -2.71 -6.46 17.79
C VAL A 141 -2.98 -7.86 18.35
N ALA A 142 -4.11 -8.02 19.04
CA ALA A 142 -4.52 -9.33 19.56
C ALA A 142 -5.20 -10.16 18.47
N LEU A 143 -4.97 -11.47 18.47
CA LEU A 143 -5.61 -12.43 17.58
C LEU A 143 -6.88 -13.01 18.23
N ALA A 144 -7.97 -13.11 17.48
CA ALA A 144 -9.17 -13.88 17.83
C ALA A 144 -9.09 -15.31 17.24
N SER A 145 -8.52 -15.44 16.05
CA SER A 145 -8.29 -16.74 15.41
C SER A 145 -7.09 -17.45 16.03
N SER A 146 -7.16 -18.76 16.17
CA SER A 146 -6.05 -19.62 16.63
C SER A 146 -5.20 -20.18 15.48
N SER A 147 -5.70 -20.07 14.25
CA SER A 147 -5.04 -20.54 13.02
C SER A 147 -5.64 -19.81 11.81
N LEU A 148 -4.99 -19.94 10.66
CA LEU A 148 -5.61 -19.60 9.36
C LEU A 148 -6.58 -20.71 8.91
N PRO A 149 -7.60 -20.39 8.10
CA PRO A 149 -8.54 -21.39 7.56
C PRO A 149 -7.86 -22.53 6.80
N ILE A 150 -6.89 -22.18 5.95
CA ILE A 150 -6.06 -23.13 5.19
C ILE A 150 -4.63 -22.59 5.09
N ASN A 151 -3.69 -23.42 4.68
CA ASN A 151 -2.30 -23.10 4.34
C ASN A 151 -1.46 -22.42 5.45
N GLY A 152 -1.97 -22.30 6.67
CA GLY A 152 -1.25 -21.65 7.78
C GLY A 152 0.07 -22.32 8.16
N SER A 153 0.21 -23.62 7.89
CA SER A 153 1.43 -24.41 8.12
C SER A 153 2.42 -24.37 6.95
N TYR A 154 2.09 -23.72 5.83
CA TYR A 154 3.02 -23.58 4.71
C TYR A 154 4.30 -22.89 5.15
N SER A 155 5.45 -23.47 4.76
CA SER A 155 6.79 -23.06 5.15
C SER A 155 7.34 -22.02 4.18
N VAL A 156 7.35 -20.77 4.60
CA VAL A 156 7.85 -19.61 3.85
C VAL A 156 9.38 -19.58 3.96
N GLN A 157 10.06 -19.51 2.83
CA GLN A 157 11.50 -19.33 2.76
C GLN A 157 11.89 -17.86 3.02
N ALA A 158 13.17 -17.62 3.31
CA ALA A 158 13.67 -16.26 3.47
C ALA A 158 13.40 -15.44 2.19
N PHE A 159 12.89 -14.24 2.37
CA PHE A 159 12.65 -13.27 1.30
C PHE A 159 13.11 -11.88 1.74
N TYR A 160 13.18 -10.96 0.81
CA TYR A 160 13.59 -9.59 1.08
C TYR A 160 12.53 -8.61 0.54
N ALA A 161 12.17 -7.64 1.34
CA ALA A 161 11.27 -6.55 0.94
C ALA A 161 11.58 -5.30 1.77
N ASP A 162 11.66 -4.16 1.09
CA ASP A 162 11.70 -2.85 1.69
C ASP A 162 10.28 -2.30 1.87
N ASP A 163 10.10 -1.38 2.80
CA ASP A 163 8.82 -0.70 3.09
C ASP A 163 7.65 -1.67 3.40
N LEU A 164 7.98 -2.85 3.94
CA LEU A 164 6.99 -3.87 4.29
C LEU A 164 6.33 -3.56 5.63
N THR A 165 5.01 -3.51 5.66
CA THR A 165 4.24 -3.34 6.89
C THR A 165 3.73 -4.67 7.45
N CYS A 166 3.39 -4.68 8.75
CA CYS A 166 2.70 -5.82 9.35
C CYS A 166 1.38 -6.10 8.64
N ARG A 167 0.66 -5.07 8.15
CA ARG A 167 -0.59 -5.23 7.39
C ARG A 167 -0.38 -6.01 6.09
N GLN A 168 0.73 -5.79 5.40
CA GLN A 168 1.05 -6.54 4.18
C GLN A 168 1.27 -8.02 4.47
N ILE A 169 1.95 -8.36 5.56
CA ILE A 169 2.10 -9.76 6.00
C ILE A 169 0.71 -10.38 6.26
N ILE A 170 -0.17 -9.66 6.96
CA ILE A 170 -1.54 -10.13 7.24
C ILE A 170 -2.34 -10.30 5.94
N SER A 171 -2.26 -9.34 5.02
CA SER A 171 -2.94 -9.40 3.72
C SER A 171 -2.45 -10.58 2.89
N TRP A 172 -1.14 -10.78 2.76
CA TRP A 172 -0.57 -11.93 2.04
C TRP A 172 -0.92 -13.27 2.69
N ALA A 173 -0.95 -13.31 4.03
CA ALA A 173 -1.36 -14.51 4.76
C ALA A 173 -2.85 -14.82 4.52
N ALA A 174 -3.71 -13.81 4.53
CA ALA A 174 -5.13 -13.95 4.25
C ALA A 174 -5.37 -14.38 2.79
N GLU A 175 -4.61 -13.82 1.82
CA GLU A 175 -4.66 -14.23 0.42
C GLU A 175 -4.23 -15.69 0.25
N ALA A 176 -3.10 -16.09 0.86
CA ALA A 176 -2.64 -17.47 0.84
C ALA A 176 -3.63 -18.44 1.51
N ALA A 177 -4.48 -17.94 2.40
CA ALA A 177 -5.51 -18.71 3.09
C ALA A 177 -6.92 -18.60 2.45
N GLY A 178 -7.07 -17.92 1.31
CA GLY A 178 -8.35 -17.79 0.61
C GLY A 178 -9.41 -17.03 1.41
N CYS A 179 -9.01 -16.10 2.26
CA CYS A 179 -9.87 -15.41 3.21
C CYS A 179 -9.60 -13.89 3.22
N TYR A 180 -10.26 -13.19 4.10
CA TYR A 180 -9.98 -11.79 4.44
C TYR A 180 -9.72 -11.65 5.94
N ALA A 181 -8.95 -10.62 6.31
CA ALA A 181 -8.67 -10.26 7.68
C ALA A 181 -9.59 -9.11 8.12
N HIS A 182 -10.19 -9.24 9.28
CA HIS A 182 -11.15 -8.26 9.80
C HIS A 182 -11.10 -8.21 11.33
N MET A 183 -11.45 -7.09 11.94
CA MET A 183 -11.55 -7.02 13.39
C MET A 183 -12.92 -7.52 13.87
N ASN A 184 -12.92 -8.25 14.98
CA ASN A 184 -14.16 -8.51 15.69
C ASN A 184 -14.54 -7.31 16.57
N ALA A 185 -15.71 -7.36 17.20
CA ALA A 185 -16.21 -6.28 18.05
C ALA A 185 -15.27 -5.96 19.25
N ASP A 186 -14.39 -6.88 19.65
CA ASP A 186 -13.42 -6.66 20.73
C ASP A 186 -12.10 -6.08 20.25
N GLY A 187 -12.00 -5.75 18.96
CA GLY A 187 -10.77 -5.22 18.35
C GLY A 187 -9.67 -6.27 18.21
N LYS A 188 -10.04 -7.55 18.09
CA LYS A 188 -9.12 -8.66 17.84
C LYS A 188 -9.20 -9.10 16.40
N LEU A 189 -8.05 -9.39 15.79
CA LEU A 189 -7.95 -9.81 14.40
C LEU A 189 -8.48 -11.24 14.21
N GLN A 190 -9.34 -11.42 13.22
CA GLN A 190 -9.87 -12.71 12.77
C GLN A 190 -9.73 -12.88 11.27
N PHE A 191 -9.68 -14.14 10.83
CA PHE A 191 -9.62 -14.53 9.42
C PHE A 191 -10.91 -15.26 9.06
N LEU A 192 -11.60 -14.77 8.05
CA LEU A 192 -12.94 -15.23 7.65
C LEU A 192 -12.97 -15.53 6.15
N THR A 193 -13.63 -16.62 5.76
CA THR A 193 -13.83 -16.97 4.35
C THR A 193 -15.13 -16.37 3.81
N TYR A 194 -15.23 -16.23 2.49
CA TYR A 194 -16.44 -15.72 1.83
C TYR A 194 -17.61 -16.72 1.86
N THR A 195 -17.38 -17.97 2.20
CA THR A 195 -18.38 -19.04 2.15
C THR A 195 -19.06 -19.33 3.48
N ASP A 196 -18.52 -18.82 4.59
CA ASP A 196 -18.87 -19.31 5.93
C ASP A 196 -20.11 -18.63 6.55
N LYS A 197 -20.57 -17.50 6.00
CA LYS A 197 -21.59 -16.69 6.65
C LYS A 197 -22.79 -16.39 5.75
N ARG A 198 -23.68 -17.37 5.61
CA ARG A 198 -24.98 -17.12 5.00
C ARG A 198 -25.92 -16.47 6.02
N SER A 199 -26.48 -15.32 5.67
CA SER A 199 -27.50 -14.65 6.49
C SER A 199 -28.81 -15.44 6.47
N THR A 200 -29.48 -15.49 7.62
CA THR A 200 -30.86 -15.97 7.73
C THR A 200 -31.86 -14.90 7.32
N VAL A 201 -31.46 -13.63 7.34
CA VAL A 201 -32.27 -12.50 6.90
C VAL A 201 -32.10 -12.32 5.39
N LYS A 202 -33.22 -12.30 4.67
CA LYS A 202 -33.28 -12.02 3.23
C LYS A 202 -33.53 -10.52 2.99
N ILE A 203 -33.23 -10.03 1.81
CA ILE A 203 -33.57 -8.69 1.35
C ILE A 203 -34.73 -8.81 0.35
N THR A 204 -35.87 -8.23 0.66
CA THR A 204 -37.08 -8.33 -0.16
C THR A 204 -37.81 -6.97 -0.24
N PRO A 205 -38.72 -6.75 -1.22
CA PRO A 205 -39.45 -5.48 -1.30
C PRO A 205 -40.38 -5.19 -0.10
N ASP A 206 -40.94 -6.24 0.47
CA ASP A 206 -42.01 -6.16 1.51
C ASP A 206 -41.50 -6.38 2.93
N GLY A 207 -40.25 -6.85 3.10
CA GLY A 207 -39.72 -7.16 4.42
C GLY A 207 -40.52 -8.23 5.19
N ALA A 208 -41.09 -9.19 4.47
CA ALA A 208 -41.88 -10.28 5.08
C ALA A 208 -41.02 -11.16 6.00
N SER A 209 -41.62 -12.15 6.66
CA SER A 209 -40.96 -13.01 7.66
C SER A 209 -39.54 -13.43 7.33
N ASN A 210 -38.59 -13.23 8.24
CA ASN A 210 -37.15 -13.44 8.08
C ASN A 210 -36.49 -12.63 6.94
N SER A 211 -37.04 -11.45 6.65
CA SER A 211 -36.48 -10.54 5.66
C SER A 211 -36.48 -9.09 6.13
N THR A 212 -35.70 -8.28 5.47
CA THR A 212 -35.72 -6.82 5.62
C THR A 212 -36.09 -6.18 4.29
N ALA A 213 -36.96 -5.15 4.36
CA ALA A 213 -37.26 -4.37 3.17
C ALA A 213 -36.09 -3.48 2.77
N TYR A 214 -35.83 -3.36 1.47
CA TYR A 214 -34.92 -2.34 0.98
C TYR A 214 -35.66 -1.02 0.72
N TYR A 215 -34.93 0.10 0.78
CA TYR A 215 -35.51 1.40 0.49
C TYR A 215 -35.89 1.51 -0.99
N ALA A 216 -36.99 2.16 -1.29
CA ALA A 216 -37.42 2.40 -2.67
C ALA A 216 -36.25 2.98 -3.50
N ASP A 217 -36.09 2.50 -4.72
CA ASP A 217 -35.07 2.91 -5.71
C ASP A 217 -33.61 2.73 -5.25
N SER A 218 -33.36 1.96 -4.17
CA SER A 218 -32.01 1.74 -3.66
C SER A 218 -31.37 0.42 -4.10
N LEU A 219 -32.13 -0.48 -4.72
CA LEU A 219 -31.61 -1.74 -5.25
C LEU A 219 -31.23 -1.58 -6.72
N SER A 220 -29.95 -1.72 -7.01
CA SER A 220 -29.43 -1.91 -8.36
C SER A 220 -28.53 -3.15 -8.38
N TYR A 221 -28.55 -3.90 -9.47
CA TYR A 221 -27.75 -5.12 -9.62
C TYR A 221 -27.36 -5.29 -11.09
N GLU A 222 -26.27 -6.03 -11.28
CA GLU A 222 -25.77 -6.37 -12.60
C GLU A 222 -26.66 -7.43 -13.26
N ASP A 223 -26.65 -7.47 -14.59
CA ASP A 223 -27.40 -8.44 -15.36
C ASP A 223 -26.68 -9.79 -15.52
N TYR A 224 -25.50 -9.91 -14.93
CA TYR A 224 -24.69 -11.12 -14.89
C TYR A 224 -24.44 -11.61 -13.46
N THR A 225 -24.08 -12.88 -13.37
CA THR A 225 -23.58 -13.51 -12.15
C THR A 225 -22.08 -13.70 -12.32
N VAL A 226 -21.30 -13.34 -11.30
CA VAL A 226 -19.86 -13.64 -11.25
C VAL A 226 -19.69 -15.16 -11.33
N LYS A 227 -18.98 -15.62 -12.34
CA LYS A 227 -18.77 -17.06 -12.57
C LYS A 227 -17.86 -17.65 -11.51
N ALA A 228 -18.13 -18.90 -11.19
CA ALA A 228 -17.25 -19.70 -10.34
C ALA A 228 -15.81 -19.73 -10.89
N ILE A 229 -14.86 -19.66 -9.99
CA ILE A 229 -13.43 -19.74 -10.33
C ILE A 229 -13.14 -21.18 -10.78
N GLU A 230 -12.70 -21.34 -12.02
CA GLU A 230 -12.44 -22.64 -12.63
C GLU A 230 -11.02 -23.14 -12.37
N LYS A 231 -10.08 -22.23 -12.12
CA LYS A 231 -8.71 -22.56 -11.72
C LYS A 231 -8.06 -21.42 -10.93
N VAL A 232 -7.07 -21.76 -10.15
CA VAL A 232 -6.24 -20.81 -9.38
C VAL A 232 -4.80 -20.97 -9.83
N GLN A 233 -4.12 -19.84 -10.03
CA GLN A 233 -2.70 -19.79 -10.35
C GLN A 233 -1.96 -18.99 -9.28
N ILE A 234 -0.88 -19.54 -8.76
CA ILE A 234 0.10 -18.77 -7.97
C ILE A 234 1.24 -18.41 -8.90
N ARG A 235 1.42 -17.12 -9.17
CA ARG A 235 2.49 -16.61 -10.04
C ARG A 235 3.75 -16.33 -9.21
N GLN A 236 4.88 -16.87 -9.65
CA GLN A 236 6.17 -16.66 -9.00
C GLN A 236 6.97 -15.50 -9.60
N SER A 237 6.57 -15.03 -10.79
CA SER A 237 7.16 -13.91 -11.50
C SER A 237 6.10 -13.15 -12.28
N ASP A 238 6.45 -12.01 -12.88
CA ASP A 238 5.57 -11.22 -13.74
C ASP A 238 5.23 -11.93 -15.06
N SER A 239 5.95 -12.99 -15.42
CA SER A 239 5.58 -13.92 -16.48
C SER A 239 4.59 -14.96 -15.93
N ASP A 240 3.81 -15.62 -16.80
CA ASP A 240 2.84 -16.65 -16.42
C ASP A 240 3.47 -17.92 -15.80
N VAL A 241 4.71 -17.81 -15.31
CA VAL A 241 5.43 -18.90 -14.64
C VAL A 241 4.93 -19.04 -13.21
N GLY A 242 4.48 -20.23 -12.85
CA GLY A 242 4.00 -20.50 -11.50
C GLY A 242 3.28 -21.84 -11.45
N VAL A 243 2.51 -22.04 -10.38
CA VAL A 243 1.75 -23.27 -10.14
C VAL A 243 0.27 -23.02 -10.34
N ILE A 244 -0.39 -23.88 -11.10
CA ILE A 244 -1.81 -23.79 -11.41
C ILE A 244 -2.56 -25.06 -10.97
N TYR A 245 -3.83 -24.89 -10.54
CA TYR A 245 -4.71 -26.00 -10.21
C TYR A 245 -6.19 -25.62 -10.44
N PRO A 246 -7.04 -26.51 -10.99
CA PRO A 246 -6.64 -27.75 -11.67
C PRO A 246 -5.85 -27.45 -12.95
N ASP A 247 -5.05 -28.40 -13.39
CA ASP A 247 -4.37 -28.35 -14.67
C ASP A 247 -5.38 -28.71 -15.79
N SER A 248 -6.14 -27.71 -16.19
CA SER A 248 -7.21 -27.84 -17.19
C SER A 248 -6.95 -26.88 -18.35
N THR A 249 -6.96 -27.41 -19.55
CA THR A 249 -6.82 -26.63 -20.78
C THR A 249 -8.13 -25.95 -21.22
N THR A 250 -9.27 -26.34 -20.65
CA THR A 250 -10.61 -25.83 -21.02
C THR A 250 -11.13 -24.75 -20.06
N ALA A 251 -10.55 -24.66 -18.85
CA ALA A 251 -10.94 -23.66 -17.86
C ALA A 251 -10.45 -22.27 -18.29
N THR A 252 -11.35 -21.29 -18.30
CA THR A 252 -11.07 -19.93 -18.75
C THR A 252 -11.07 -18.92 -17.60
N ASN A 253 -11.89 -19.15 -16.55
CA ASN A 253 -12.00 -18.25 -15.43
C ASN A 253 -10.92 -18.55 -14.38
N THR A 254 -9.81 -17.81 -14.44
CA THR A 254 -8.62 -18.04 -13.60
C THR A 254 -8.49 -16.96 -12.54
N TYR A 255 -8.36 -17.35 -11.27
CA TYR A 255 -7.93 -16.46 -10.21
C TYR A 255 -6.39 -16.52 -10.07
N ALA A 256 -5.71 -15.41 -10.27
CA ALA A 256 -4.26 -15.33 -10.15
C ALA A 256 -3.84 -14.67 -8.83
N VAL A 257 -3.07 -15.40 -8.01
CA VAL A 257 -2.33 -14.85 -6.86
C VAL A 257 -0.98 -14.38 -7.37
N GLN A 258 -0.73 -13.08 -7.29
CA GLN A 258 0.49 -12.48 -7.84
C GLN A 258 1.12 -11.53 -6.82
N GLY A 259 2.46 -11.54 -6.74
CA GLY A 259 3.23 -10.62 -5.90
C GLY A 259 3.14 -10.91 -4.40
N ASN A 260 2.56 -12.04 -4.01
CA ASN A 260 2.55 -12.50 -2.62
C ASN A 260 3.90 -13.11 -2.27
N LEU A 261 4.77 -12.34 -1.61
CA LEU A 261 6.14 -12.76 -1.30
C LEU A 261 6.21 -13.96 -0.34
N LEU A 262 5.14 -14.29 0.37
CA LEU A 262 5.10 -15.51 1.18
C LEU A 262 5.04 -16.77 0.31
N LEU A 263 4.64 -16.65 -0.95
CA LEU A 263 4.44 -17.77 -1.88
C LEU A 263 5.45 -17.78 -3.04
N THR A 264 5.98 -16.62 -3.45
CA THR A 264 6.85 -16.49 -4.63
C THR A 264 8.18 -17.24 -4.52
N THR A 265 8.68 -17.47 -3.31
CA THR A 265 9.93 -18.20 -3.04
C THR A 265 9.74 -19.72 -2.92
N GLY A 266 8.50 -20.20 -3.03
CA GLY A 266 8.18 -21.62 -2.93
C GLY A 266 8.62 -22.42 -4.17
N THR A 267 8.89 -23.71 -3.98
CA THR A 267 9.06 -24.66 -5.11
C THR A 267 7.69 -25.06 -5.65
N GLU A 268 7.64 -25.48 -6.92
CA GLU A 268 6.42 -26.02 -7.52
C GLU A 268 5.78 -27.13 -6.68
N ALA A 269 6.60 -28.05 -6.17
CA ALA A 269 6.13 -29.16 -5.34
C ALA A 269 5.44 -28.68 -4.05
N ASN A 270 6.00 -27.65 -3.40
CA ASN A 270 5.46 -27.10 -2.15
C ASN A 270 4.20 -26.27 -2.39
N LEU A 271 4.10 -25.56 -3.52
CA LEU A 271 2.98 -24.70 -3.85
C LEU A 271 1.77 -25.47 -4.39
N LYS A 272 1.96 -26.69 -4.88
CA LYS A 272 0.87 -27.51 -5.44
C LYS A 272 -0.26 -27.74 -4.43
N SER A 273 0.04 -28.05 -3.19
CA SER A 273 -0.97 -28.20 -2.13
C SER A 273 -1.63 -26.86 -1.78
N VAL A 274 -0.86 -25.78 -1.78
CA VAL A 274 -1.37 -24.44 -1.48
C VAL A 274 -2.39 -23.98 -2.51
N VAL A 275 -2.08 -24.12 -3.81
CA VAL A 275 -2.99 -23.73 -4.89
C VAL A 275 -4.24 -24.61 -4.93
N GLN A 276 -4.11 -25.91 -4.65
CA GLN A 276 -5.24 -26.83 -4.57
C GLN A 276 -6.21 -26.47 -3.42
N ASN A 277 -5.67 -26.13 -2.25
CA ASN A 277 -6.47 -25.69 -1.12
C ASN A 277 -7.20 -24.38 -1.44
N LEU A 278 -6.51 -23.41 -2.06
CA LEU A 278 -7.12 -22.15 -2.51
C LEU A 278 -8.26 -22.41 -3.50
N TYR A 279 -8.03 -23.24 -4.50
CA TYR A 279 -9.08 -23.61 -5.46
C TYR A 279 -10.31 -24.20 -4.76
N ASN A 280 -10.11 -25.09 -3.80
CA ASN A 280 -11.23 -25.74 -3.08
C ASN A 280 -12.08 -24.74 -2.29
N VAL A 281 -11.50 -23.64 -1.80
CA VAL A 281 -12.23 -22.56 -1.14
C VAL A 281 -12.95 -21.66 -2.15
N LEU A 282 -12.30 -21.34 -3.28
CA LEU A 282 -12.76 -20.31 -4.22
C LEU A 282 -13.72 -20.83 -5.31
N LYS A 283 -13.65 -22.10 -5.69
CA LYS A 283 -14.43 -22.69 -6.79
C LYS A 283 -15.96 -22.54 -6.68
N ASN A 284 -16.47 -22.30 -5.47
CA ASN A 284 -17.92 -22.17 -5.23
C ASN A 284 -18.37 -20.70 -5.06
N VAL A 285 -17.46 -19.76 -5.20
CA VAL A 285 -17.77 -18.33 -5.07
C VAL A 285 -18.48 -17.87 -6.35
N THR A 286 -19.78 -17.67 -6.25
CA THR A 286 -20.63 -17.16 -7.33
C THR A 286 -21.73 -16.28 -6.73
N TYR A 287 -22.01 -15.14 -7.34
CA TYR A 287 -22.97 -14.16 -6.83
C TYR A 287 -23.29 -13.12 -7.91
N THR A 288 -24.38 -12.38 -7.72
CA THR A 288 -24.72 -11.21 -8.55
C THR A 288 -24.27 -9.93 -7.85
N PRO A 289 -23.38 -9.11 -8.46
CA PRO A 289 -23.00 -7.83 -7.91
C PRO A 289 -24.21 -6.90 -7.78
N CYS A 290 -24.33 -6.21 -6.66
CA CYS A 290 -25.43 -5.29 -6.42
C CYS A 290 -25.09 -4.16 -5.44
N LYS A 291 -25.91 -3.11 -5.47
CA LYS A 291 -25.97 -2.06 -4.44
C LYS A 291 -27.35 -2.05 -3.86
N VAL A 292 -27.47 -2.01 -2.54
CA VAL A 292 -28.75 -2.02 -1.86
C VAL A 292 -28.67 -1.27 -0.54
N SER A 293 -29.75 -0.56 -0.20
CA SER A 293 -29.87 0.10 1.10
C SER A 293 -31.06 -0.47 1.87
N VAL A 294 -30.81 -0.81 3.12
CA VAL A 294 -31.79 -1.38 4.05
C VAL A 294 -31.77 -0.60 5.38
N PRO A 295 -32.77 -0.77 6.25
CA PRO A 295 -32.69 -0.25 7.61
C PRO A 295 -31.46 -0.75 8.35
N SER A 296 -30.78 0.12 9.09
CA SER A 296 -29.59 -0.24 9.87
C SER A 296 -29.86 -1.28 10.98
N SER A 297 -31.12 -1.47 11.32
CA SER A 297 -31.61 -2.50 12.26
C SER A 297 -31.81 -3.88 11.65
N SER A 298 -31.48 -4.05 10.36
CA SER A 298 -31.66 -5.32 9.64
C SER A 298 -30.81 -6.48 10.20
N GLY A 299 -29.76 -6.18 10.97
CA GLY A 299 -28.81 -7.19 11.46
C GLY A 299 -27.81 -7.69 10.40
N LEU A 300 -27.86 -7.14 9.18
CA LEU A 300 -26.92 -7.49 8.11
C LEU A 300 -25.54 -6.86 8.34
N ALA A 301 -24.50 -7.59 7.97
CA ALA A 301 -23.10 -7.16 8.10
C ALA A 301 -22.29 -7.54 6.87
N CYS A 302 -21.16 -6.85 6.66
CA CYS A 302 -20.19 -7.22 5.62
C CYS A 302 -19.66 -8.64 5.84
N GLY A 303 -19.33 -9.32 4.75
CA GLY A 303 -18.87 -10.70 4.72
C GLY A 303 -20.00 -11.75 4.69
N GLN A 304 -21.26 -11.35 4.73
CA GLN A 304 -22.39 -12.28 4.64
C GLN A 304 -22.83 -12.50 3.19
N ILE A 305 -23.28 -13.73 2.90
CA ILE A 305 -24.05 -14.06 1.71
C ILE A 305 -25.52 -13.81 2.03
N VAL A 306 -26.20 -13.06 1.18
CA VAL A 306 -27.61 -12.68 1.37
C VAL A 306 -28.42 -13.02 0.14
N HIS A 307 -29.61 -13.59 0.36
CA HIS A 307 -30.58 -13.80 -0.70
C HIS A 307 -31.38 -12.52 -0.92
N VAL A 308 -31.45 -12.07 -2.17
CA VAL A 308 -32.14 -10.85 -2.59
C VAL A 308 -33.28 -11.20 -3.52
N LYS A 309 -34.46 -10.61 -3.31
CA LYS A 309 -35.61 -10.65 -4.22
C LYS A 309 -35.98 -9.22 -4.61
N ASP A 310 -36.08 -8.96 -5.90
CA ASP A 310 -36.51 -7.65 -6.38
C ASP A 310 -38.04 -7.53 -6.48
N ALA A 311 -38.55 -6.33 -6.74
CA ALA A 311 -39.97 -6.06 -6.89
C ALA A 311 -40.63 -6.75 -8.09
N ARG A 312 -39.84 -7.26 -9.05
CA ARG A 312 -40.31 -7.99 -10.23
C ARG A 312 -40.26 -9.51 -10.06
N GLY A 313 -39.80 -9.97 -8.88
CA GLY A 313 -39.72 -11.40 -8.54
C GLY A 313 -38.42 -12.08 -8.94
N ARG A 314 -37.42 -11.35 -9.46
CA ARG A 314 -36.08 -11.91 -9.71
C ARG A 314 -35.40 -12.17 -8.36
N GLU A 315 -34.79 -13.33 -8.24
CA GLU A 315 -34.10 -13.78 -7.04
C GLU A 315 -32.64 -14.10 -7.36
N PHE A 316 -31.72 -13.69 -6.46
CA PHE A 316 -30.29 -13.97 -6.58
C PHE A 316 -29.60 -13.91 -5.22
N ASP A 317 -28.42 -14.54 -5.13
CA ASP A 317 -27.53 -14.41 -3.98
C ASP A 317 -26.44 -13.36 -4.26
N THR A 318 -26.06 -12.62 -3.22
CA THR A 318 -24.98 -11.64 -3.28
C THR A 318 -24.10 -11.70 -2.03
N TYR A 319 -22.85 -11.20 -2.13
CA TYR A 319 -21.99 -10.97 -0.98
C TYR A 319 -22.07 -9.51 -0.55
N LEU A 320 -22.22 -9.24 0.72
CA LEU A 320 -22.12 -7.90 1.27
C LEU A 320 -20.65 -7.55 1.48
N MET A 321 -20.01 -6.93 0.49
CA MET A 321 -18.56 -6.73 0.47
C MET A 321 -18.12 -5.46 1.15
N SER A 322 -18.90 -4.39 1.01
CA SER A 322 -18.67 -3.13 1.71
C SER A 322 -19.99 -2.54 2.21
N ALA A 323 -19.92 -1.71 3.24
CA ALA A 323 -21.09 -1.02 3.76
C ALA A 323 -20.75 0.36 4.32
N THR A 324 -21.71 1.27 4.13
CA THR A 324 -21.78 2.55 4.84
C THR A 324 -23.03 2.53 5.70
N ILE A 325 -22.86 2.60 7.03
CA ILE A 325 -23.93 2.40 7.99
C ILE A 325 -24.07 3.62 8.89
N SER A 326 -25.26 4.25 8.85
CA SER A 326 -25.67 5.34 9.72
C SER A 326 -26.76 4.89 10.70
N SER A 327 -27.28 5.79 11.53
CA SER A 327 -28.31 5.46 12.55
C SER A 327 -29.59 4.85 11.98
N GLY A 328 -29.98 5.20 10.75
CA GLY A 328 -31.24 4.71 10.15
C GLY A 328 -31.05 3.83 8.92
N LYS A 329 -29.87 3.91 8.27
CA LYS A 329 -29.63 3.32 6.95
C LYS A 329 -28.33 2.56 6.90
N ALA A 330 -28.34 1.36 6.33
CA ALA A 330 -27.17 0.60 5.93
C ALA A 330 -27.19 0.45 4.40
N SER A 331 -26.16 0.94 3.74
CA SER A 331 -25.96 0.81 2.29
C SER A 331 -24.86 -0.19 2.05
N PHE A 332 -25.17 -1.29 1.38
CA PHE A 332 -24.24 -2.36 1.04
C PHE A 332 -23.92 -2.34 -0.44
N GLU A 333 -22.70 -2.76 -0.75
CA GLU A 333 -22.23 -2.92 -2.12
C GLU A 333 -21.50 -4.25 -2.27
N SER A 334 -21.73 -4.88 -3.40
CA SER A 334 -21.05 -6.06 -3.91
C SER A 334 -20.47 -5.73 -5.27
N VAL A 335 -19.22 -6.05 -5.50
CA VAL A 335 -18.49 -5.76 -6.73
C VAL A 335 -17.99 -7.04 -7.39
N GLY A 336 -17.72 -6.99 -8.68
CA GLY A 336 -17.17 -8.12 -9.44
C GLY A 336 -17.42 -7.99 -10.93
N SER A 337 -16.66 -8.72 -11.74
CA SER A 337 -16.84 -8.84 -13.17
C SER A 337 -17.47 -10.17 -13.55
N ALA A 338 -18.03 -10.29 -14.76
CA ALA A 338 -18.69 -11.52 -15.22
C ALA A 338 -17.76 -12.73 -15.24
N SER A 339 -16.49 -12.52 -15.55
CA SER A 339 -15.41 -13.51 -15.47
C SER A 339 -14.15 -12.83 -14.95
N GLN A 340 -13.38 -13.56 -14.16
CA GLN A 340 -12.07 -13.11 -13.75
C GLN A 340 -11.09 -13.46 -14.87
N GLU A 341 -10.62 -12.46 -15.60
CA GLU A 341 -9.57 -12.67 -16.57
C GLU A 341 -8.22 -12.66 -15.86
N SER A 342 -7.38 -13.64 -16.19
CA SER A 342 -5.97 -13.60 -15.83
C SER A 342 -5.31 -12.50 -16.65
N SER A 343 -5.48 -11.25 -16.27
CA SER A 343 -4.79 -10.18 -16.94
C SER A 343 -3.31 -10.22 -16.54
N SER A 344 -2.44 -10.32 -17.53
CA SER A 344 -1.00 -10.06 -17.40
C SER A 344 -0.70 -8.64 -16.88
N ALA A 345 -1.72 -7.81 -16.74
CA ALA A 345 -1.67 -6.45 -16.23
C ALA A 345 -1.83 -6.34 -14.71
N VAL A 346 -1.86 -7.42 -13.95
CA VAL A 346 -1.77 -7.34 -12.48
C VAL A 346 -0.33 -7.09 -12.09
N ASN A 347 0.18 -6.00 -12.54
CA ASN A 347 1.41 -5.40 -12.12
C ASN A 347 1.44 -5.22 -10.62
N SER A 348 2.49 -5.66 -9.92
CA SER A 348 2.94 -5.14 -8.62
C SER A 348 1.81 -4.64 -7.69
N GLN A 349 0.62 -5.19 -7.83
CA GLN A 349 -0.61 -4.75 -7.19
C GLN A 349 -0.80 -5.32 -5.79
N SER A 350 0.12 -6.16 -5.32
CA SER A 350 0.05 -6.71 -3.96
C SER A 350 0.03 -5.60 -2.92
N TYR A 351 0.74 -4.53 -3.19
CA TYR A 351 0.69 -3.31 -2.38
C TYR A 351 -0.62 -2.51 -2.58
N LYS A 352 -1.30 -2.68 -3.71
CA LYS A 352 -2.56 -1.97 -4.00
C LYS A 352 -3.79 -2.72 -3.50
N ASN A 353 -3.68 -4.01 -3.22
CA ASN A 353 -4.75 -4.80 -2.60
C ASN A 353 -4.87 -4.58 -1.09
N LEU A 354 -4.03 -3.72 -0.52
CA LEU A 354 -4.29 -3.09 0.77
C LEU A 354 -5.45 -2.09 0.61
N THR A 355 -6.60 -2.63 0.28
CA THR A 355 -7.84 -1.86 0.22
C THR A 355 -8.25 -1.52 1.63
N GLY A 356 -7.93 -0.33 2.05
CA GLY A 356 -8.24 0.19 3.36
C GLY A 356 -7.48 1.47 3.62
N LYS A 357 -7.88 2.19 4.64
CA LYS A 357 -7.16 3.37 5.09
C LYS A 357 -5.88 2.94 5.80
N MET A 358 -4.74 3.46 5.35
CA MET A 358 -3.51 3.39 6.12
C MET A 358 -3.49 4.50 7.14
N LEU A 359 -3.24 4.15 8.40
CA LEU A 359 -2.88 5.11 9.44
C LEU A 359 -1.39 5.37 9.34
N GLU A 360 -1.03 6.58 8.96
CA GLU A 360 0.33 7.05 9.06
C GLU A 360 0.61 7.45 10.51
N ILE A 361 1.32 6.60 11.24
CA ILE A 361 1.78 6.91 12.59
C ILE A 361 3.07 7.72 12.44
N LYS A 362 2.97 9.05 12.60
CA LYS A 362 4.15 9.90 12.75
C LYS A 362 4.45 10.07 14.24
N THR A 363 5.58 9.54 14.67
CA THR A 363 6.18 9.97 15.94
C THR A 363 6.78 11.36 15.73
N SER A 364 6.10 12.40 16.18
CA SER A 364 6.73 13.70 16.38
C SER A 364 7.54 13.69 17.68
N VAL A 365 8.46 14.66 17.83
CA VAL A 365 9.23 14.86 19.08
C VAL A 365 8.30 15.09 20.28
N ASP A 366 7.04 15.43 20.04
CA ASP A 366 6.02 15.79 21.04
C ASP A 366 4.89 14.75 21.21
N GLY A 367 4.97 13.58 20.56
CA GLY A 367 3.97 12.52 20.70
C GLY A 367 3.60 11.82 19.40
N LEU A 368 2.77 10.78 19.52
CA LEU A 368 2.29 9.95 18.41
C LEU A 368 1.22 10.73 17.62
N GLU A 369 1.54 11.24 16.45
CA GLU A 369 0.55 11.83 15.55
C GLU A 369 0.06 10.75 14.56
N VAL A 370 -1.20 10.35 14.72
CA VAL A 370 -1.83 9.36 13.84
C VAL A 370 -2.45 10.09 12.66
N LYS A 371 -1.93 9.89 11.46
CA LYS A 371 -2.55 10.37 10.21
C LYS A 371 -3.10 9.19 9.43
N ALA A 372 -4.39 9.22 9.16
CA ALA A 372 -4.99 8.28 8.23
C ALA A 372 -4.90 8.84 6.81
N SER A 373 -4.38 8.04 5.90
CA SER A 373 -4.56 8.27 4.47
C SER A 373 -5.71 7.42 3.95
N ASP A 374 -6.73 8.07 3.40
CA ASP A 374 -7.84 7.40 2.72
C ASP A 374 -7.39 6.96 1.33
N LEU A 375 -7.24 5.65 1.11
CA LEU A 375 -6.78 5.16 -0.18
C LEU A 375 -7.81 5.34 -1.31
N THR A 376 -9.11 5.37 -1.00
CA THR A 376 -10.15 5.53 -2.04
C THR A 376 -10.53 6.98 -2.33
N GLY A 377 -10.53 7.86 -1.31
CA GLY A 377 -10.81 9.30 -1.48
C GLY A 377 -9.56 10.09 -1.85
N LYS A 378 -8.39 9.65 -1.43
CA LYS A 378 -7.09 10.26 -1.71
C LYS A 378 -6.29 9.59 -2.82
N TYR A 379 -6.80 8.57 -3.49
CA TYR A 379 -6.18 8.17 -4.76
C TYR A 379 -6.33 9.29 -5.82
N THR A 380 -7.42 10.07 -5.79
CA THR A 380 -7.53 11.33 -6.54
C THR A 380 -6.77 12.47 -5.87
N ASP A 381 -6.70 12.52 -4.53
CA ASP A 381 -5.87 13.52 -3.83
C ASP A 381 -4.41 13.06 -3.72
N LEU A 382 -4.11 11.75 -3.65
CA LEU A 382 -2.75 11.21 -3.83
C LEU A 382 -2.33 11.28 -5.29
N LYS A 383 -3.22 11.17 -6.25
CA LYS A 383 -2.93 11.48 -7.65
C LYS A 383 -2.81 12.99 -7.87
N ALA A 384 -3.60 13.85 -7.24
CA ALA A 384 -3.44 15.31 -7.25
C ALA A 384 -2.30 15.76 -6.31
N THR A 385 -1.99 15.04 -5.22
CA THR A 385 -0.81 15.24 -4.35
C THR A 385 0.39 14.46 -4.87
N VAL A 386 0.26 13.35 -5.63
CA VAL A 386 1.33 12.75 -6.42
C VAL A 386 1.48 13.49 -7.76
N ASP A 387 0.48 14.11 -8.34
CA ASP A 387 0.60 15.08 -9.42
C ASP A 387 1.03 16.46 -8.88
N GLY A 388 0.67 16.85 -7.65
CA GLY A 388 1.18 17.97 -6.87
C GLY A 388 2.55 17.69 -6.22
N LEU A 389 2.82 16.47 -5.64
CA LEU A 389 4.15 15.96 -5.29
C LEU A 389 4.95 15.57 -6.55
N SER A 390 4.38 15.13 -7.64
CA SER A 390 5.08 15.04 -8.91
C SER A 390 5.32 16.42 -9.53
N SER A 391 4.66 17.49 -9.12
CA SER A 391 5.12 18.86 -9.37
C SER A 391 6.05 19.40 -8.27
N GLU A 392 6.01 18.91 -7.02
CA GLU A 392 7.01 19.15 -5.96
C GLU A 392 8.09 18.07 -5.87
N VAL A 393 7.83 16.80 -6.17
CA VAL A 393 8.81 15.73 -6.43
C VAL A 393 9.43 15.86 -7.82
N LYS A 394 8.90 16.68 -8.70
CA LYS A 394 9.65 17.29 -9.81
C LYS A 394 10.65 18.36 -9.32
N LYS A 395 10.53 18.84 -8.10
CA LYS A 395 11.58 19.60 -7.38
C LYS A 395 12.49 18.73 -6.51
N ASP A 396 12.01 17.60 -5.97
CA ASP A 396 12.78 16.64 -5.15
C ASP A 396 12.61 15.23 -5.71
N THR A 397 13.38 14.91 -6.75
CA THR A 397 13.37 13.59 -7.37
C THR A 397 13.83 12.50 -6.41
N LYS A 398 12.92 11.95 -5.62
CA LYS A 398 13.01 10.58 -5.12
C LYS A 398 12.25 9.67 -6.07
N ILE A 399 12.93 9.18 -7.07
CA ILE A 399 12.47 8.02 -7.83
C ILE A 399 12.70 6.81 -6.92
N THR A 400 11.63 6.28 -6.35
CA THR A 400 11.67 5.09 -5.50
C THR A 400 11.76 3.83 -6.35
N GLY A 401 12.98 3.45 -6.63
CA GLY A 401 13.35 2.14 -7.13
C GLY A 401 14.76 1.85 -6.62
N GLY A 402 14.89 1.23 -5.42
CA GLY A 402 16.20 1.04 -4.78
C GLY A 402 16.76 2.36 -4.18
N GLY A 403 17.25 2.33 -2.95
CA GLY A 403 17.82 3.52 -2.30
C GLY A 403 18.94 4.13 -3.15
N ASN A 404 19.00 5.48 -3.20
CA ASN A 404 20.11 6.17 -3.86
C ASN A 404 21.41 5.83 -3.13
N LEU A 405 22.38 5.28 -3.87
CA LEU A 405 23.69 4.89 -3.33
C LEU A 405 24.62 6.10 -3.13
N ILE A 406 24.21 7.31 -3.54
CA ILE A 406 24.91 8.57 -3.33
C ILE A 406 24.30 9.28 -2.11
N LEU A 407 25.11 9.53 -1.10
CA LEU A 407 24.67 10.26 0.09
C LEU A 407 24.62 11.77 -0.17
N GLY A 408 23.62 12.45 0.42
CA GLY A 408 23.47 13.91 0.33
C GLY A 408 23.17 14.40 -1.09
N SER A 409 22.45 13.63 -1.87
CA SER A 409 22.14 13.91 -3.28
C SER A 409 21.19 15.09 -3.50
N GLU A 410 20.61 15.63 -2.43
CA GLU A 410 19.70 16.78 -2.46
C GLU A 410 20.40 18.11 -2.73
N SER A 411 21.69 18.21 -2.45
CA SER A 411 22.45 19.44 -2.68
C SER A 411 23.94 19.20 -2.79
N PHE A 412 24.60 19.84 -3.75
CA PHE A 412 26.06 19.84 -3.88
C PHE A 412 26.78 20.67 -2.80
N LYS A 413 26.06 21.44 -2.00
CA LYS A 413 26.62 22.11 -0.80
C LYS A 413 26.86 21.17 0.37
N SER A 414 26.40 19.92 0.26
CA SER A 414 26.61 18.91 1.31
C SER A 414 28.10 18.61 1.49
N ALA A 415 28.53 18.44 2.74
CA ALA A 415 29.90 18.02 3.08
C ALA A 415 30.29 16.63 2.53
N THR A 416 29.34 15.93 1.93
CA THR A 416 29.53 14.61 1.30
C THR A 416 30.11 14.69 -0.12
N TYR A 417 30.22 15.88 -0.70
CA TYR A 417 30.84 16.08 -2.02
C TYR A 417 32.21 16.72 -1.90
N VAL A 418 33.17 16.14 -2.57
CA VAL A 418 34.49 16.70 -2.71
C VAL A 418 34.63 17.31 -4.10
N GLY A 419 34.47 18.63 -4.17
CA GLY A 419 34.78 19.41 -5.37
C GLY A 419 36.30 19.51 -5.54
N ILE A 420 36.82 19.21 -6.73
CA ILE A 420 38.26 19.25 -6.99
C ILE A 420 38.73 20.63 -7.46
N ASP A 421 37.84 21.63 -7.48
CA ASP A 421 38.16 22.94 -8.02
C ASP A 421 37.53 24.14 -7.33
N SER A 422 38.35 25.23 -7.28
CA SER A 422 37.97 26.55 -6.82
C SER A 422 37.02 27.33 -7.76
N SER A 423 36.78 26.82 -8.97
CA SER A 423 35.89 27.44 -9.97
C SER A 423 34.40 26.99 -9.89
N VAL A 424 34.07 26.24 -8.88
CA VAL A 424 32.66 25.80 -8.65
C VAL A 424 31.88 26.89 -7.92
N VAL A 425 30.74 27.25 -8.46
CA VAL A 425 29.79 28.16 -7.83
C VAL A 425 28.53 27.37 -7.42
N TYR A 426 28.20 27.43 -6.14
CA TYR A 426 27.01 26.77 -5.59
C TYR A 426 25.80 27.68 -5.62
N GLY A 427 24.70 27.23 -6.21
CA GLY A 427 23.42 27.91 -6.24
C GLY A 427 22.64 27.73 -4.92
N ASP A 428 21.68 28.62 -4.67
CA ASP A 428 20.79 28.51 -3.49
C ASP A 428 19.78 27.38 -3.63
N ASP A 429 19.55 26.91 -4.85
CA ASP A 429 18.76 25.72 -5.21
C ASP A 429 19.47 24.40 -4.97
N GLY A 430 20.69 24.42 -4.40
CA GLY A 430 21.53 23.23 -4.20
C GLY A 430 22.31 22.80 -5.42
N SER A 431 22.23 23.50 -6.56
CA SER A 431 23.00 23.22 -7.75
C SER A 431 24.47 23.58 -7.61
N ALA A 432 25.31 22.97 -8.45
CA ALA A 432 26.69 23.35 -8.61
C ALA A 432 26.97 23.71 -10.07
N THR A 433 27.44 24.93 -10.30
CA THR A 433 27.89 25.39 -11.61
C THR A 433 29.39 25.21 -11.73
N ILE A 434 29.81 24.45 -12.71
CA ILE A 434 31.20 24.19 -13.04
C ILE A 434 31.59 25.00 -14.27
N THR A 435 32.73 25.73 -14.17
CA THR A 435 33.36 26.34 -15.34
C THR A 435 34.64 25.58 -15.62
N ASN A 436 34.74 24.93 -16.77
CA ASN A 436 35.87 24.11 -17.14
C ASN A 436 36.66 24.75 -18.26
N ALA A 437 37.93 24.99 -18.01
CA ALA A 437 38.90 25.50 -18.98
C ALA A 437 40.07 24.52 -19.05
N ASN A 438 40.07 23.60 -19.98
CA ASN A 438 41.18 22.76 -20.40
C ASN A 438 41.72 21.70 -19.42
N THR A 439 41.00 21.35 -18.35
CA THR A 439 41.45 20.33 -17.39
C THR A 439 40.31 19.47 -16.86
N ASN A 440 40.63 18.30 -16.31
CA ASN A 440 39.70 17.41 -15.66
C ASN A 440 39.06 18.07 -14.45
N ARG A 441 37.76 18.28 -14.53
CA ARG A 441 36.95 18.89 -13.48
C ARG A 441 35.79 17.95 -13.15
N TYR A 442 35.70 17.49 -11.92
CA TYR A 442 34.63 16.56 -11.50
C TYR A 442 34.32 16.68 -10.02
N PHE A 443 33.11 16.28 -9.68
CA PHE A 443 32.72 16.03 -8.32
C PHE A 443 32.86 14.56 -7.97
N ILE A 444 33.38 14.26 -6.79
CA ILE A 444 33.37 12.93 -6.20
C ILE A 444 32.20 12.87 -5.25
N CYS A 445 31.26 11.98 -5.55
CA CYS A 445 30.10 11.74 -4.70
C CYS A 445 30.44 10.69 -3.64
N ASN A 446 29.98 10.92 -2.41
CA ASN A 446 30.13 9.95 -1.34
C ASN A 446 29.09 8.84 -1.49
N THR A 447 29.56 7.59 -1.58
CA THR A 447 28.74 6.39 -1.74
C THR A 447 28.65 5.56 -0.47
N ALA A 448 29.22 6.00 0.64
CA ALA A 448 29.31 5.28 1.91
C ALA A 448 29.83 3.83 1.81
N GLY A 449 30.58 3.49 0.76
CA GLY A 449 31.03 2.13 0.53
C GLY A 449 29.91 1.17 0.15
N ALA A 450 28.90 1.64 -0.57
CA ALA A 450 27.77 0.83 -0.99
C ALA A 450 28.25 -0.43 -1.75
N ARG A 451 27.61 -1.57 -1.46
CA ARG A 451 27.91 -2.83 -2.12
C ARG A 451 27.16 -2.92 -3.45
N ILE A 452 27.85 -3.33 -4.49
CA ILE A 452 27.28 -3.58 -5.83
C ILE A 452 27.38 -5.06 -6.18
N THR A 453 26.42 -5.57 -6.93
CA THR A 453 26.31 -7.00 -7.25
C THR A 453 26.54 -7.26 -8.73
N LYS A 454 27.37 -8.26 -9.04
CA LYS A 454 27.63 -8.71 -10.41
C LYS A 454 26.32 -8.99 -11.16
N GLY A 455 26.21 -8.49 -12.38
CA GLY A 455 25.08 -8.75 -13.26
C GLY A 455 23.84 -7.92 -12.97
N VAL A 456 23.81 -7.15 -11.87
CA VAL A 456 22.68 -6.26 -11.56
C VAL A 456 22.96 -4.87 -12.12
N THR A 457 22.10 -4.40 -13.02
CA THR A 457 22.31 -3.13 -13.71
C THR A 457 22.06 -1.95 -12.76
N LEU A 458 22.97 -0.98 -12.78
CA LEU A 458 22.88 0.30 -12.09
C LEU A 458 22.56 1.40 -13.10
N CYS A 459 21.82 2.42 -12.68
CA CYS A 459 21.60 3.65 -13.39
C CYS A 459 22.25 4.80 -12.63
N LEU A 460 23.16 5.50 -13.29
CA LEU A 460 23.73 6.76 -12.81
C LEU A 460 23.05 7.91 -13.56
N SER A 461 22.47 8.84 -12.85
CA SER A 461 21.78 10.00 -13.42
C SER A 461 22.11 11.30 -12.69
N VAL A 462 21.96 12.41 -13.39
CA VAL A 462 22.14 13.75 -12.84
C VAL A 462 21.32 14.76 -13.64
N MET A 463 20.78 15.75 -12.97
CA MET A 463 20.21 16.92 -13.63
C MET A 463 21.35 17.78 -14.16
N TYR A 464 21.33 18.05 -15.45
CA TYR A 464 22.36 18.77 -16.21
C TYR A 464 21.74 19.96 -16.91
N LYS A 465 22.39 21.13 -16.80
CA LYS A 465 22.00 22.33 -17.52
C LYS A 465 23.21 22.89 -18.27
N PRO A 466 23.25 22.79 -19.60
CA PRO A 466 24.31 23.44 -20.37
C PRO A 466 24.16 24.96 -20.30
N ILE A 467 25.27 25.66 -20.08
CA ILE A 467 25.31 27.13 -20.03
C ILE A 467 26.08 27.67 -21.22
N SER A 468 27.25 27.13 -21.50
CA SER A 468 28.06 27.49 -22.68
C SER A 468 29.10 26.43 -22.98
N GLY A 469 29.58 26.39 -24.24
CA GLY A 469 30.63 25.49 -24.71
C GLY A 469 30.11 24.16 -25.26
N THR A 470 31.02 23.18 -25.37
CA THR A 470 30.73 21.85 -25.93
C THR A 470 30.31 20.91 -24.81
N ASP A 471 29.31 20.08 -25.05
CA ASP A 471 28.87 19.07 -24.07
C ASP A 471 29.95 18.01 -23.84
N GLY A 472 30.48 17.98 -22.65
CA GLY A 472 31.55 17.07 -22.23
C GLY A 472 31.24 16.35 -20.91
N LEU A 473 29.95 16.32 -20.48
CA LEU A 473 29.57 15.62 -19.25
C LEU A 473 29.93 14.15 -19.32
N CYS A 474 30.68 13.67 -18.35
CA CYS A 474 31.01 12.26 -18.15
C CYS A 474 30.48 11.77 -16.82
N LEU A 475 29.80 10.63 -16.84
CA LEU A 475 29.36 9.90 -15.69
C LEU A 475 30.30 8.72 -15.45
N SER A 476 30.99 8.70 -14.31
CA SER A 476 32.01 7.67 -14.03
C SER A 476 31.84 7.09 -12.65
N LEU A 477 32.31 5.85 -12.48
CA LEU A 477 32.33 5.19 -11.19
C LEU A 477 33.55 4.26 -11.05
N THR A 478 34.00 4.08 -9.81
CA THR A 478 35.03 3.10 -9.46
C THR A 478 34.55 2.20 -8.34
N PHE A 479 34.91 0.92 -8.38
CA PHE A 479 34.64 -0.02 -7.31
C PHE A 479 35.77 -1.03 -7.15
N ASP A 480 35.96 -1.54 -5.95
CA ASP A 480 36.85 -2.65 -5.67
C ASP A 480 36.05 -3.94 -5.66
N GLY A 481 36.38 -4.84 -6.56
CA GLY A 481 35.79 -6.17 -6.61
C GLY A 481 36.24 -7.04 -5.44
N ASP A 482 35.37 -7.99 -5.04
CA ASP A 482 35.73 -8.99 -4.03
C ASP A 482 36.92 -9.88 -4.42
N ASN A 483 37.32 -9.85 -5.70
CA ASN A 483 38.52 -10.51 -6.21
C ASN A 483 39.81 -9.70 -6.01
N GLY A 484 39.74 -8.57 -5.30
CA GLY A 484 40.90 -7.70 -5.04
C GLY A 484 41.29 -6.77 -6.20
N THR A 485 40.49 -6.72 -7.28
CA THR A 485 40.78 -5.88 -8.45
C THR A 485 39.92 -4.61 -8.40
N SER A 486 40.53 -3.44 -8.63
CA SER A 486 39.80 -2.18 -8.82
C SER A 486 39.31 -2.05 -10.26
N TYR A 487 38.03 -1.73 -10.40
CA TYR A 487 37.34 -1.53 -11.66
C TYR A 487 36.96 -0.06 -11.84
N TYR A 488 37.05 0.40 -13.08
CA TYR A 488 36.62 1.74 -13.47
C TYR A 488 35.70 1.65 -14.69
N SER A 489 34.63 2.45 -14.68
CA SER A 489 33.72 2.60 -15.81
C SER A 489 33.32 4.04 -16.01
N SER A 490 33.16 4.45 -17.27
CA SER A 490 32.70 5.79 -17.63
C SER A 490 31.70 5.74 -18.77
N ILE A 491 30.75 6.65 -18.74
CA ILE A 491 29.71 6.85 -19.76
C ILE A 491 29.89 8.26 -20.28
N LYS A 492 30.40 8.39 -21.51
CA LYS A 492 30.61 9.67 -22.17
C LYS A 492 29.29 10.30 -22.59
N ALA A 493 29.29 11.63 -22.79
CA ALA A 493 28.08 12.38 -23.19
C ALA A 493 27.35 11.77 -24.38
N GLU A 494 28.06 11.29 -25.38
CA GLU A 494 27.53 10.66 -26.59
C GLU A 494 26.81 9.33 -26.36
N ASN A 495 27.09 8.66 -25.23
CA ASN A 495 26.51 7.38 -24.82
C ASN A 495 25.49 7.53 -23.67
N GLN A 496 25.18 8.77 -23.26
CA GLN A 496 24.17 9.05 -22.25
C GLN A 496 22.81 9.21 -22.93
N LEU A 497 21.77 8.82 -22.19
CA LEU A 497 20.40 9.13 -22.55
C LEU A 497 19.96 10.41 -21.86
N GLU A 498 19.01 11.12 -22.47
CA GLU A 498 18.52 12.38 -21.92
C GLU A 498 17.00 12.49 -21.95
N ILE A 499 16.45 13.13 -20.89
CA ILE A 499 15.05 13.49 -20.81
C ILE A 499 15.00 14.99 -20.56
N LYS A 500 14.43 15.75 -21.51
CA LYS A 500 14.26 17.20 -21.35
C LYS A 500 13.33 17.52 -20.19
N GLN A 501 13.74 18.49 -19.41
CA GLN A 501 13.00 19.02 -18.29
C GLN A 501 12.62 20.51 -18.56
N THR A 502 11.96 21.15 -17.60
CA THR A 502 11.63 22.58 -17.68
C THR A 502 12.88 23.45 -17.42
N ASP A 503 12.83 24.70 -17.85
CA ASP A 503 13.85 25.73 -17.56
C ASP A 503 15.28 25.42 -18.04
N GLY A 504 15.38 24.63 -19.12
CA GLY A 504 16.66 24.29 -19.74
C GLY A 504 17.46 23.22 -19.01
N TRP A 505 16.88 22.58 -18.00
CA TRP A 505 17.42 21.38 -17.38
C TRP A 505 17.15 20.14 -18.24
N VAL A 506 18.08 19.19 -18.18
CA VAL A 506 17.98 17.88 -18.83
C VAL A 506 18.39 16.83 -17.82
N LEU A 507 17.58 15.78 -17.63
CA LEU A 507 18.03 14.61 -16.90
C LEU A 507 18.94 13.78 -17.83
N ARG A 508 20.22 13.70 -17.48
CA ARG A 508 21.22 12.84 -18.14
C ARG A 508 21.40 11.56 -17.36
N TYR A 509 21.41 10.44 -18.04
CA TYR A 509 21.61 9.15 -17.39
C TYR A 509 22.30 8.14 -18.29
N GLY A 510 22.91 7.18 -17.64
CA GLY A 510 23.51 6.02 -18.28
C GLY A 510 23.43 4.79 -17.40
N THR A 511 23.42 3.64 -18.02
CA THR A 511 23.31 2.35 -17.32
C THR A 511 24.63 1.60 -17.37
N TRP A 512 24.89 0.85 -16.33
CA TRP A 512 26.08 0.03 -16.21
C TRP A 512 25.80 -1.27 -15.46
N THR A 513 26.32 -2.39 -15.98
CA THR A 513 26.17 -3.72 -15.37
C THR A 513 27.55 -4.21 -14.90
N PRO A 514 27.79 -4.33 -13.58
CA PRO A 514 29.07 -4.74 -13.06
C PRO A 514 29.44 -6.19 -13.44
N SER A 515 30.67 -6.38 -13.86
CA SER A 515 31.21 -7.71 -14.16
C SER A 515 31.61 -8.51 -12.92
N ASN A 516 31.72 -7.85 -11.76
CA ASN A 516 32.07 -8.45 -10.48
C ASN A 516 31.29 -7.80 -9.33
N THR A 517 31.05 -8.55 -8.27
CA THR A 517 30.55 -8.03 -7.00
C THR A 517 31.65 -7.31 -6.25
N GLY A 518 31.34 -6.21 -5.56
CA GLY A 518 32.36 -5.44 -4.86
C GLY A 518 31.79 -4.24 -4.10
N ILE A 519 32.67 -3.37 -3.66
CA ILE A 519 32.36 -2.16 -2.90
C ILE A 519 32.59 -0.93 -3.77
N LEU A 520 31.58 -0.10 -3.95
CA LEU A 520 31.65 1.14 -4.68
C LEU A 520 32.55 2.14 -3.94
N LYS A 521 33.54 2.69 -4.64
CA LYS A 521 34.48 3.66 -4.07
C LYS A 521 34.11 5.09 -4.38
N THR A 522 33.93 5.38 -5.66
CA THR A 522 33.63 6.75 -6.10
C THR A 522 32.59 6.75 -7.21
N VAL A 523 31.75 7.78 -7.21
CA VAL A 523 31.02 8.23 -8.39
C VAL A 523 31.51 9.61 -8.73
N GLU A 524 31.91 9.82 -9.98
CA GLU A 524 32.50 11.07 -10.46
C GLU A 524 31.59 11.67 -11.54
N LEU A 525 31.26 12.95 -11.36
CA LEU A 525 30.40 13.74 -12.26
C LEU A 525 31.21 14.94 -12.74
N GLY A 526 31.42 15.05 -14.03
CA GLY A 526 32.18 16.18 -14.56
C GLY A 526 32.61 15.99 -16.00
N CYS A 527 33.54 16.76 -16.47
CA CYS A 527 34.07 16.59 -17.81
C CYS A 527 35.60 16.49 -17.83
N GLY A 528 36.14 15.89 -18.91
CA GLY A 528 37.56 15.80 -19.14
C GLY A 528 38.33 14.82 -18.26
N SER A 529 37.68 13.79 -17.71
CA SER A 529 38.38 12.77 -16.93
C SER A 529 39.46 12.08 -17.80
N ILE A 530 40.71 12.14 -17.37
CA ILE A 530 41.84 11.43 -18.01
C ILE A 530 41.53 9.92 -18.06
N ARG A 531 40.88 9.39 -17.03
CA ARG A 531 40.50 7.99 -16.94
C ARG A 531 39.46 7.59 -17.97
N ALA A 532 38.59 8.53 -18.39
CA ALA A 532 37.57 8.28 -19.40
C ALA A 532 38.08 8.32 -20.84
N GLY A 533 39.36 8.58 -21.04
CA GLY A 533 39.96 8.70 -22.39
C GLY A 533 39.44 9.91 -23.18
N LEU A 534 38.81 10.87 -22.50
CA LEU A 534 38.36 12.14 -23.07
C LEU A 534 39.57 13.11 -23.11
N GLY A 535 40.52 12.83 -23.96
CA GLY A 535 41.62 13.76 -24.28
C GLY A 535 41.05 14.86 -25.18
N GLY A 536 40.79 16.06 -24.65
CA GLY A 536 40.37 17.22 -25.43
C GLY A 536 40.24 18.48 -24.59
N ASN A 537 40.42 19.63 -25.23
CA ASN A 537 40.20 20.94 -24.62
C ASN A 537 38.70 21.26 -24.63
N TYR A 538 38.03 20.97 -23.53
CA TYR A 538 36.63 21.34 -23.34
C TYR A 538 36.54 22.63 -22.55
N THR A 539 36.05 23.69 -23.17
CA THR A 539 35.62 24.93 -22.48
C THR A 539 34.12 24.86 -22.25
N ASN A 540 33.73 24.28 -21.15
CA ASN A 540 32.32 24.10 -20.83
C ASN A 540 31.96 24.83 -19.53
N LYS A 541 30.78 25.44 -19.55
CA LYS A 541 30.12 25.88 -18.34
C LYS A 541 28.76 25.21 -18.24
N PHE A 542 28.52 24.50 -17.17
CA PHE A 542 27.26 23.81 -16.95
C PHE A 542 26.94 23.73 -15.46
N ALA A 543 25.67 23.52 -15.15
CA ALA A 543 25.21 23.26 -13.79
C ALA A 543 24.76 21.80 -13.63
N LEU A 544 25.00 21.25 -12.44
CA LEU A 544 24.58 19.93 -12.01
C LEU A 544 23.67 20.03 -10.79
N LEU A 545 22.70 19.12 -10.68
CA LEU A 545 21.79 19.04 -9.54
C LEU A 545 21.32 17.57 -9.39
N HIS A 546 21.04 17.14 -8.17
CA HIS A 546 20.46 15.85 -7.82
C HIS A 546 21.11 14.62 -8.47
N PRO A 547 22.39 14.32 -8.19
CA PRO A 547 23.01 13.10 -8.68
C PRO A 547 22.37 11.87 -8.01
N MET A 548 22.20 10.80 -8.81
CA MET A 548 21.60 9.58 -8.32
C MET A 548 22.26 8.36 -8.92
N LEU A 549 22.62 7.38 -8.09
CA LEU A 549 23.02 6.05 -8.49
C LEU A 549 22.10 5.04 -7.83
N GLN A 550 21.43 4.23 -8.60
CA GLN A 550 20.47 3.24 -8.10
C GLN A 550 20.51 1.95 -8.93
N TYR A 551 20.01 0.87 -8.34
CA TYR A 551 19.75 -0.36 -9.08
C TYR A 551 18.56 -0.16 -10.02
N LEU A 552 18.71 -0.57 -11.28
CA LEU A 552 17.59 -0.65 -12.21
C LEU A 552 16.84 -1.96 -11.96
N SER A 553 15.57 -1.85 -11.61
CA SER A 553 14.66 -2.97 -11.77
C SER A 553 14.25 -3.06 -13.25
N LEU A 554 14.02 -4.28 -13.74
CA LEU A 554 13.58 -4.56 -15.13
C LEU A 554 12.33 -3.77 -15.57
N ILE A 555 11.60 -3.17 -14.62
CA ILE A 555 10.39 -2.37 -14.85
C ILE A 555 10.70 -0.97 -15.42
N HIS A 556 11.94 -0.49 -15.32
CA HIS A 556 12.33 0.86 -15.77
C HIS A 556 12.98 0.89 -17.16
N ILE A 557 13.11 -0.24 -17.83
CA ILE A 557 13.62 -0.37 -19.19
C ILE A 557 12.47 -0.48 -20.19
#